data_9900ed1283d29ba4310db7f953bd1c5c
#
_entry.id   9900ed1283d29ba4310db7f953bd1c5c
#
_cell.length_a   1.000
_cell.length_b   1.000
_cell.length_c   1.000
_cell.angle_alpha   90.00
_cell.angle_beta   90.00
_cell.angle_gamma   90.00
#
_symmetry.space_group_name_H-M   'P 1'
#
loop_
_entity.id
_entity.type
_entity.pdbx_description
1 polymer ?
#
loop_
_entity_poly.entity_id
_entity_poly.type
_entity_poly.pdbx_seq_one_letter_code
_entity_poly.pdbx_strand_id
1 'polypeptide(L)'
;EIQKNIQSMEQASNEIGAQIQAIQAQQAAAAAAAAAANQGSGGAGYNGAYVPANGVLTFPVPSYYGVTSEYGWRGDPFSGGQSFHMGIDLGASMGAPVLAAGDGRIILQEYHWSYGNYVVIDHGNGLSTVYAHMSAFTKPFGSVVKAGEQIGAIGTTGASTGPHLHFEVRVNGQHTQPRGYLGM
;
A
#
# COMPACT_ATOMS: atom_id res chain seq x y z
N GLU A 1 -5.98 -13.14 25.29
CA GLU A 1 -6.59 -12.84 23.96
C GLU A 1 -6.08 -11.53 23.36
N ILE A 2 -6.03 -10.42 24.12
CA ILE A 2 -5.57 -9.09 23.69
C ILE A 2 -4.17 -9.16 23.05
N GLN A 3 -3.20 -9.77 23.74
CA GLN A 3 -1.83 -9.93 23.25
C GLN A 3 -1.74 -10.78 21.98
N LYS A 4 -2.63 -11.77 21.81
CA LYS A 4 -2.70 -12.57 20.58
C LYS A 4 -3.17 -11.77 19.38
N ASN A 5 -4.14 -10.86 19.55
CA ASN A 5 -4.64 -10.02 18.47
C ASN A 5 -3.59 -8.99 17.99
N ILE A 6 -2.86 -8.37 18.93
CA ILE A 6 -1.77 -7.44 18.61
C ILE A 6 -0.66 -8.17 17.83
N GLN A 7 -0.20 -9.30 18.36
CA GLN A 7 0.83 -10.12 17.69
C GLN A 7 0.38 -10.58 16.29
N SER A 8 -0.90 -10.92 16.12
CA SER A 8 -1.40 -11.37 14.82
C SER A 8 -1.47 -10.24 13.79
N MET A 9 -1.74 -8.99 14.19
CA MET A 9 -1.71 -7.85 13.28
C MET A 9 -0.29 -7.46 12.87
N GLU A 10 0.66 -7.48 13.81
CA GLU A 10 2.08 -7.27 13.53
C GLU A 10 2.62 -8.38 12.61
N GLN A 11 2.23 -9.63 12.86
CA GLN A 11 2.59 -10.76 12.02
C GLN A 11 2.04 -10.61 10.60
N ALA A 12 0.77 -10.21 10.44
CA ALA A 12 0.17 -9.94 9.14
C ALA A 12 0.93 -8.86 8.36
N SER A 13 1.33 -7.77 9.03
CA SER A 13 2.14 -6.71 8.42
C SER A 13 3.51 -7.20 7.98
N ASN A 14 4.15 -8.03 8.80
CA ASN A 14 5.47 -8.61 8.48
C ASN A 14 5.37 -9.58 7.31
N GLU A 15 4.32 -10.39 7.22
CA GLU A 15 4.07 -11.29 6.09
C GLU A 15 3.90 -10.53 4.79
N ILE A 16 3.09 -9.46 4.77
CA ILE A 16 2.94 -8.59 3.60
C ILE A 16 4.28 -7.94 3.24
N GLY A 17 5.03 -7.46 4.22
CA GLY A 17 6.37 -6.89 4.00
C GLY A 17 7.34 -7.87 3.34
N ALA A 18 7.36 -9.12 3.81
CA ALA A 18 8.19 -10.17 3.24
C ALA A 18 7.77 -10.54 1.80
N GLN A 19 6.46 -10.59 1.53
CA GLN A 19 5.96 -10.82 0.18
C GLN A 19 6.37 -9.69 -0.77
N ILE A 20 6.23 -8.44 -0.37
CA ILE A 20 6.68 -7.27 -1.15
C ILE A 20 8.17 -7.39 -1.47
N GLN A 21 9.02 -7.65 -0.48
CA GLN A 21 10.45 -7.81 -0.68
C GLN A 21 10.78 -8.94 -1.67
N ALA A 22 10.13 -10.09 -1.54
CA ALA A 22 10.36 -11.22 -2.42
C ALA A 22 9.98 -10.90 -3.87
N ILE A 23 8.85 -10.25 -4.09
CA ILE A 23 8.40 -9.84 -5.43
C ILE A 23 9.36 -8.80 -6.02
N GLN A 24 9.74 -7.78 -5.27
CA GLN A 24 10.68 -6.75 -5.71
C GLN A 24 12.05 -7.35 -6.07
N ALA A 25 12.55 -8.30 -5.28
CA ALA A 25 13.79 -9.01 -5.57
C ALA A 25 13.70 -9.83 -6.85
N GLN A 26 12.60 -10.53 -7.09
CA GLN A 26 12.35 -11.29 -8.32
C GLN A 26 12.29 -10.37 -9.55
N GLN A 27 11.60 -9.24 -9.44
CA GLN A 27 11.51 -8.25 -10.52
C GLN A 27 12.87 -7.64 -10.85
N ALA A 28 13.66 -7.29 -9.83
CA ALA A 28 15.01 -6.77 -10.01
C ALA A 28 15.93 -7.81 -10.68
N ALA A 29 15.86 -9.08 -10.27
CA ALA A 29 16.61 -10.17 -10.88
C ALA A 29 16.20 -10.41 -12.35
N ALA A 30 14.90 -10.39 -12.64
CA ALA A 30 14.39 -10.53 -14.00
C ALA A 30 14.82 -9.36 -14.90
N ALA A 31 14.78 -8.12 -14.38
CA ALA A 31 15.24 -6.94 -15.10
C ALA A 31 16.75 -6.99 -15.39
N ALA A 32 17.56 -7.44 -14.43
CA ALA A 32 18.99 -7.62 -14.60
C ALA A 32 19.30 -8.72 -15.64
N ALA A 33 18.58 -9.84 -15.63
CA ALA A 33 18.73 -10.92 -16.61
C ALA A 33 18.33 -10.44 -18.03
N ALA A 34 17.24 -9.67 -18.14
CA ALA A 34 16.80 -9.11 -19.42
C ALA A 34 17.81 -8.09 -19.98
N ALA A 35 18.39 -7.25 -19.11
CA ALA A 35 19.43 -6.29 -19.49
C ALA A 35 20.70 -6.99 -19.96
N ALA A 36 21.09 -8.10 -19.31
CA ALA A 36 22.24 -8.91 -19.72
C ALA A 36 22.02 -9.64 -21.07
N ALA A 37 20.76 -10.05 -21.35
CA ALA A 37 20.40 -10.72 -22.61
C ALA A 37 20.23 -9.74 -23.78
N ASN A 38 19.97 -8.46 -23.53
CA ASN A 38 19.58 -7.48 -24.54
C ASN A 38 20.62 -6.38 -24.73
N GLN A 39 21.80 -6.74 -25.27
CA GLN A 39 22.78 -5.76 -25.78
C GLN A 39 22.34 -5.13 -27.13
N GLY A 40 21.10 -4.79 -27.30
CA GLY A 40 20.67 -4.11 -28.52
C GLY A 40 19.18 -4.20 -28.86
N SER A 41 18.32 -3.57 -28.13
CA SER A 41 17.15 -2.85 -28.64
C SER A 41 16.30 -2.32 -27.48
N GLY A 42 15.95 -1.02 -27.52
CA GLY A 42 15.15 -0.36 -26.51
C GLY A 42 13.70 -0.88 -26.51
N GLY A 43 13.39 -1.72 -25.56
CA GLY A 43 12.03 -2.04 -25.17
C GLY A 43 11.69 -1.20 -23.95
N ALA A 44 10.58 -0.43 -23.99
CA ALA A 44 10.05 0.31 -22.86
C ALA A 44 9.51 -0.66 -21.80
N GLY A 45 10.41 -1.21 -21.01
CA GLY A 45 10.09 -1.88 -19.75
C GLY A 45 9.77 -0.83 -18.69
N TYR A 46 8.80 -1.08 -17.81
CA TYR A 46 8.59 -0.29 -16.61
C TYR A 46 9.88 -0.29 -15.79
N ASN A 47 10.61 0.82 -15.80
CA ASN A 47 11.92 0.96 -15.14
C ASN A 47 11.80 1.30 -13.65
N GLY A 48 10.63 1.11 -13.05
CA GLY A 48 10.45 1.05 -11.60
C GLY A 48 10.96 2.24 -10.79
N ALA A 49 10.94 3.45 -11.32
CA ALA A 49 11.39 4.62 -10.58
C ALA A 49 10.38 5.77 -10.74
N TYR A 50 9.28 5.71 -10.01
CA TYR A 50 8.49 6.91 -9.78
C TYR A 50 8.73 7.42 -8.36
N VAL A 51 9.60 8.41 -8.26
CA VAL A 51 9.55 9.39 -7.19
C VAL A 51 9.07 10.67 -7.86
N PRO A 52 7.92 11.25 -7.43
CA PRO A 52 7.50 12.55 -7.94
C PRO A 52 8.66 13.53 -7.88
N ALA A 53 8.79 14.43 -8.87
CA ALA A 53 9.89 15.40 -8.93
C ALA A 53 10.00 16.28 -7.68
N ASN A 54 8.92 16.39 -6.90
CA ASN A 54 8.83 17.10 -5.61
C ASN A 54 8.96 16.19 -4.39
N GLY A 55 9.17 14.87 -4.57
CA GLY A 55 9.24 13.89 -3.46
C GLY A 55 7.91 13.58 -2.77
N VAL A 56 6.78 14.12 -3.26
CA VAL A 56 5.47 13.97 -2.64
C VAL A 56 4.59 13.04 -3.48
N LEU A 57 4.03 12.01 -2.86
CA LEU A 57 3.04 11.11 -3.48
C LEU A 57 1.69 11.83 -3.66
N THR A 58 0.95 11.44 -4.68
CA THR A 58 -0.44 11.89 -4.88
C THR A 58 -1.33 11.39 -3.73
N PHE A 59 -2.19 12.26 -3.22
CA PHE A 59 -3.09 11.92 -2.12
C PHE A 59 -4.09 10.86 -2.57
N PRO A 60 -4.19 9.70 -1.85
CA PRO A 60 -4.92 8.54 -2.36
C PRO A 60 -6.44 8.63 -2.22
N VAL A 61 -6.98 9.58 -1.46
CA VAL A 61 -8.43 9.75 -1.22
C VAL A 61 -8.82 11.22 -1.31
N PRO A 62 -9.16 11.72 -2.51
CA PRO A 62 -9.48 13.16 -2.70
C PRO A 62 -10.64 13.67 -1.84
N SER A 63 -11.58 12.79 -1.51
CA SER A 63 -12.79 13.11 -0.73
C SER A 63 -12.68 12.76 0.76
N TYR A 64 -11.44 12.60 1.30
CA TYR A 64 -11.29 12.31 2.73
C TYR A 64 -11.76 13.51 3.58
N TYR A 65 -12.30 13.22 4.76
CA TYR A 65 -12.75 14.24 5.71
C TYR A 65 -11.81 14.41 6.91
N GLY A 66 -10.71 13.65 6.97
CA GLY A 66 -9.69 13.77 8.00
C GLY A 66 -8.91 12.48 8.20
N VAL A 67 -7.78 12.58 8.90
CA VAL A 67 -7.04 11.44 9.42
C VAL A 67 -7.76 10.93 10.66
N THR A 68 -8.25 9.71 10.64
CA THR A 68 -8.99 9.09 11.75
C THR A 68 -8.10 8.29 12.67
N SER A 69 -6.91 7.89 12.20
CA SER A 69 -5.88 7.25 13.02
C SER A 69 -4.49 7.50 12.45
N GLU A 70 -3.56 7.84 13.34
CA GLU A 70 -2.18 8.14 13.00
C GLU A 70 -1.29 6.90 12.97
N TYR A 71 -0.18 6.98 12.25
CA TYR A 71 0.91 6.02 12.30
C TYR A 71 1.59 6.03 13.68
N GLY A 72 1.91 4.87 14.21
CA GLY A 72 2.64 4.74 15.46
C GLY A 72 1.84 4.07 16.59
N TRP A 73 2.34 4.16 17.81
CA TRP A 73 1.69 3.57 18.98
C TRP A 73 0.38 4.28 19.31
N ARG A 74 -0.69 3.52 19.43
CA ARG A 74 -2.03 4.02 19.76
C ARG A 74 -2.83 3.01 20.58
N GLY A 75 -3.94 3.48 21.18
CA GLY A 75 -4.94 2.57 21.76
C GLY A 75 -5.49 1.64 20.68
N ASP A 76 -5.48 0.35 20.95
CA ASP A 76 -6.01 -0.64 20.03
C ASP A 76 -7.55 -0.62 20.03
N PRO A 77 -8.20 -0.38 18.87
CA PRO A 77 -9.65 -0.21 18.81
C PRO A 77 -10.43 -1.51 19.08
N PHE A 78 -9.77 -2.68 19.05
CA PHE A 78 -10.43 -3.98 19.21
C PHE A 78 -10.16 -4.60 20.58
N SER A 79 -8.99 -4.34 21.17
CA SER A 79 -8.54 -5.03 22.38
C SER A 79 -8.49 -4.13 23.62
N GLY A 80 -8.55 -2.80 23.46
CA GLY A 80 -8.37 -1.83 24.55
C GLY A 80 -6.93 -1.73 25.08
N GLY A 81 -5.98 -2.47 24.47
CA GLY A 81 -4.55 -2.37 24.73
C GLY A 81 -3.87 -1.28 23.90
N GLN A 82 -2.56 -1.37 23.76
CA GLN A 82 -1.78 -0.56 22.83
C GLN A 82 -1.31 -1.41 21.66
N SER A 83 -1.44 -0.91 20.44
CA SER A 83 -0.90 -1.54 19.23
C SER A 83 -0.16 -0.51 18.39
N PHE A 84 0.79 -1.00 17.59
CA PHE A 84 1.48 -0.17 16.62
C PHE A 84 0.70 -0.13 15.31
N HIS A 85 0.32 1.07 14.86
CA HIS A 85 -0.37 1.29 13.60
C HIS A 85 0.63 1.55 12.47
N MET A 86 0.70 0.64 11.49
CA MET A 86 1.72 0.61 10.45
C MET A 86 1.45 1.61 9.30
N GLY A 87 0.31 2.28 9.31
CA GLY A 87 -0.11 3.26 8.31
C GLY A 87 -0.82 4.45 8.91
N ILE A 88 -1.56 5.16 8.07
CA ILE A 88 -2.54 6.15 8.51
C ILE A 88 -3.92 5.76 7.98
N ASP A 89 -4.95 6.07 8.76
CA ASP A 89 -6.34 5.85 8.36
C ASP A 89 -6.95 7.17 7.86
N LEU A 90 -7.38 7.16 6.61
CA LEU A 90 -8.01 8.29 5.93
C LEU A 90 -9.53 8.06 5.88
N GLY A 91 -10.28 8.76 6.74
CA GLY A 91 -11.73 8.64 6.79
C GLY A 91 -12.38 9.16 5.52
N ALA A 92 -13.25 8.35 4.91
CA ALA A 92 -14.00 8.72 3.72
C ALA A 92 -15.30 7.92 3.62
N SER A 93 -16.24 8.39 2.79
CA SER A 93 -17.51 7.70 2.58
C SER A 93 -17.31 6.35 1.90
N MET A 94 -18.11 5.36 2.28
CA MET A 94 -18.19 4.06 1.61
C MET A 94 -18.31 4.23 0.09
N GLY A 95 -17.51 3.52 -0.68
CA GLY A 95 -17.53 3.58 -2.13
C GLY A 95 -16.80 4.76 -2.77
N ALA A 96 -16.26 5.71 -1.98
CA ALA A 96 -15.45 6.81 -2.49
C ALA A 96 -14.22 6.27 -3.24
N PRO A 97 -13.71 6.96 -4.29
CA PRO A 97 -12.60 6.47 -5.07
C PRO A 97 -11.30 6.41 -4.26
N VAL A 98 -10.55 5.32 -4.43
CA VAL A 98 -9.17 5.14 -3.98
C VAL A 98 -8.25 5.27 -5.18
N LEU A 99 -7.28 6.17 -5.11
CA LEU A 99 -6.36 6.49 -6.20
C LEU A 99 -4.95 5.97 -5.91
N ALA A 100 -4.23 5.60 -6.97
CA ALA A 100 -2.82 5.28 -6.88
C ALA A 100 -2.02 6.52 -6.45
N ALA A 101 -1.22 6.40 -5.41
CA ALA A 101 -0.41 7.51 -4.89
C ALA A 101 0.81 7.83 -5.76
N GLY A 102 1.19 6.93 -6.66
CA GLY A 102 2.29 7.10 -7.60
C GLY A 102 2.14 6.20 -8.81
N ASP A 103 2.93 6.47 -9.86
CA ASP A 103 3.07 5.54 -10.97
C ASP A 103 3.62 4.23 -10.43
N GLY A 104 3.14 3.10 -10.95
CA GLY A 104 3.62 1.81 -10.44
C GLY A 104 2.92 0.62 -11.07
N ARG A 105 3.21 -0.54 -10.52
CA ARG A 105 2.57 -1.81 -10.87
C ARG A 105 1.89 -2.41 -9.65
N ILE A 106 0.66 -2.89 -9.82
CA ILE A 106 -0.05 -3.68 -8.79
C ILE A 106 0.66 -5.03 -8.65
N ILE A 107 1.28 -5.26 -7.49
CA ILE A 107 2.05 -6.48 -7.19
C ILE A 107 1.38 -7.43 -6.21
N LEU A 108 0.40 -6.95 -5.43
CA LEU A 108 -0.51 -7.75 -4.61
C LEU A 108 -1.93 -7.20 -4.72
N GLN A 109 -2.91 -8.09 -4.77
CA GLN A 109 -4.34 -7.75 -4.83
C GLN A 109 -5.13 -8.96 -4.35
N GLU A 110 -5.46 -8.97 -3.07
CA GLU A 110 -6.09 -10.11 -2.42
C GLU A 110 -6.89 -9.69 -1.17
N TYR A 111 -7.48 -10.67 -0.50
CA TYR A 111 -8.14 -10.50 0.79
C TYR A 111 -7.29 -11.07 1.91
N HIS A 112 -7.11 -10.29 2.97
CA HIS A 112 -6.49 -10.73 4.21
C HIS A 112 -7.42 -10.44 5.39
N TRP A 113 -7.45 -11.31 6.39
CA TRP A 113 -8.38 -11.18 7.53
C TRP A 113 -8.24 -9.83 8.29
N SER A 114 -7.02 -9.27 8.37
CA SER A 114 -6.75 -7.98 9.01
C SER A 114 -6.94 -6.82 8.02
N TYR A 115 -6.26 -6.85 6.88
CA TYR A 115 -6.25 -5.77 5.88
C TYR A 115 -7.54 -5.72 5.02
N GLY A 116 -8.40 -6.75 5.10
CA GLY A 116 -9.54 -6.86 4.19
C GLY A 116 -9.09 -7.03 2.74
N ASN A 117 -9.86 -6.49 1.81
CA ASN A 117 -9.42 -6.34 0.43
C ASN A 117 -8.33 -5.29 0.37
N TYR A 118 -7.15 -5.68 -0.12
CA TYR A 118 -6.03 -4.76 -0.20
C TYR A 118 -5.28 -4.86 -1.53
N VAL A 119 -4.63 -3.77 -1.89
CA VAL A 119 -3.76 -3.64 -3.05
C VAL A 119 -2.39 -3.14 -2.59
N VAL A 120 -1.33 -3.67 -3.18
CA VAL A 120 0.02 -3.11 -3.07
C VAL A 120 0.49 -2.67 -4.44
N ILE A 121 0.95 -1.44 -4.53
CA ILE A 121 1.60 -0.88 -5.72
C ILE A 121 3.10 -0.77 -5.46
N ASP A 122 3.88 -1.38 -6.32
CA ASP A 122 5.34 -1.18 -6.38
C ASP A 122 5.65 0.02 -7.28
N HIS A 123 6.34 1.01 -6.72
CA HIS A 123 6.75 2.23 -7.41
C HIS A 123 8.21 2.16 -7.90
N GLY A 124 8.89 1.03 -7.62
CA GLY A 124 10.32 0.84 -7.90
C GLY A 124 11.23 1.42 -6.82
N ASN A 125 12.53 1.14 -6.94
CA ASN A 125 13.57 1.55 -5.98
C ASN A 125 13.27 1.16 -4.53
N GLY A 126 12.55 0.04 -4.32
CA GLY A 126 12.13 -0.43 -3.00
C GLY A 126 10.94 0.30 -2.40
N LEU A 127 10.39 1.32 -3.07
CA LEU A 127 9.20 2.04 -2.60
C LEU A 127 7.92 1.30 -3.00
N SER A 128 7.02 1.10 -2.07
CA SER A 128 5.67 0.59 -2.32
C SER A 128 4.62 1.25 -1.42
N THR A 129 3.37 1.20 -1.84
CA THR A 129 2.22 1.68 -1.06
C THR A 129 1.17 0.60 -0.92
N VAL A 130 0.52 0.54 0.24
CA VAL A 130 -0.55 -0.40 0.59
C VAL A 130 -1.84 0.35 0.76
N TYR A 131 -2.92 -0.19 0.20
CA TYR A 131 -4.28 0.35 0.24
C TYR A 131 -5.20 -0.74 0.76
N ALA A 132 -5.72 -0.60 1.97
CA ALA A 132 -6.48 -1.65 2.63
C ALA A 132 -7.92 -1.25 2.99
N HIS A 133 -8.70 -2.22 3.47
CA HIS A 133 -10.12 -2.14 3.81
C HIS A 133 -11.05 -1.78 2.64
N MET A 134 -10.61 -2.01 1.40
CA MET A 134 -11.35 -1.65 0.20
C MET A 134 -12.64 -2.45 0.04
N SER A 135 -13.66 -1.84 -0.56
CA SER A 135 -14.91 -2.53 -0.94
C SER A 135 -14.82 -3.21 -2.31
N ALA A 136 -14.01 -2.67 -3.21
CA ALA A 136 -13.84 -3.17 -4.57
C ALA A 136 -12.50 -2.79 -5.17
N PHE A 137 -12.02 -3.60 -6.11
CA PHE A 137 -10.89 -3.32 -6.99
C PHE A 137 -11.42 -2.82 -8.34
N THR A 138 -10.81 -1.79 -8.92
CA THR A 138 -11.18 -1.27 -10.25
C THR A 138 -10.13 -1.55 -11.32
N LYS A 139 -8.97 -2.09 -10.92
CA LYS A 139 -7.89 -2.53 -11.81
C LYS A 139 -7.53 -3.98 -11.51
N PRO A 140 -7.22 -4.80 -12.53
CA PRO A 140 -6.78 -6.17 -12.28
C PRO A 140 -5.34 -6.23 -11.73
N PHE A 141 -5.03 -7.33 -11.05
CA PHE A 141 -3.66 -7.66 -10.63
C PHE A 141 -2.67 -7.56 -11.80
N GLY A 142 -1.48 -7.05 -11.54
CA GLY A 142 -0.42 -6.88 -12.53
C GLY A 142 -0.53 -5.61 -13.39
N SER A 143 -1.62 -4.83 -13.27
CA SER A 143 -1.79 -3.57 -14.01
C SER A 143 -0.68 -2.58 -13.68
N VAL A 144 -0.20 -1.89 -14.71
CA VAL A 144 0.56 -0.64 -14.57
C VAL A 144 -0.44 0.49 -14.42
N VAL A 145 -0.26 1.31 -13.40
CA VAL A 145 -1.13 2.45 -13.07
C VAL A 145 -0.33 3.74 -12.99
N LYS A 146 -1.02 4.85 -13.18
CA LYS A 146 -0.49 6.20 -13.04
C LYS A 146 -0.93 6.84 -11.74
N ALA A 147 -0.12 7.78 -11.23
CA ALA A 147 -0.49 8.61 -10.08
C ALA A 147 -1.86 9.26 -10.32
N GLY A 148 -2.75 9.18 -9.33
CA GLY A 148 -4.12 9.68 -9.43
C GLY A 148 -5.11 8.77 -10.18
N GLU A 149 -4.68 7.64 -10.73
CA GLU A 149 -5.57 6.67 -11.37
C GLU A 149 -6.36 5.88 -10.33
N GLN A 150 -7.66 5.72 -10.54
CA GLN A 150 -8.50 4.96 -9.61
C GLN A 150 -8.15 3.47 -9.65
N ILE A 151 -7.87 2.90 -8.47
CA ILE A 151 -7.50 1.50 -8.26
C ILE A 151 -8.58 0.71 -7.50
N GLY A 152 -9.53 1.42 -6.87
CA GLY A 152 -10.61 0.78 -6.15
C GLY A 152 -11.52 1.77 -5.43
N ALA A 153 -12.22 1.29 -4.41
CA ALA A 153 -13.19 2.06 -3.66
C ALA A 153 -13.06 1.81 -2.15
N ILE A 154 -13.34 2.86 -1.35
CA ILE A 154 -13.38 2.81 0.11
C ILE A 154 -14.36 1.76 0.59
N GLY A 155 -13.94 1.01 1.59
CA GLY A 155 -14.72 -0.03 2.25
C GLY A 155 -14.53 -0.04 3.75
N THR A 156 -14.88 -1.17 4.35
CA THR A 156 -14.69 -1.50 5.76
C THR A 156 -14.48 -3.02 5.90
N THR A 157 -13.77 -3.62 4.94
CA THR A 157 -13.49 -5.06 4.94
C THR A 157 -12.31 -5.40 5.86
N GLY A 158 -12.25 -6.63 6.35
CA GLY A 158 -11.23 -7.06 7.31
C GLY A 158 -11.43 -6.49 8.72
N ALA A 159 -10.34 -6.24 9.45
CA ALA A 159 -10.37 -5.67 10.80
C ALA A 159 -10.53 -4.14 10.74
N SER A 160 -11.74 -3.67 10.51
CA SER A 160 -12.09 -2.26 10.37
C SER A 160 -13.31 -1.92 11.23
N THR A 161 -13.32 -0.73 11.82
CA THR A 161 -14.43 -0.22 12.66
C THR A 161 -15.38 0.70 11.91
N GLY A 162 -15.08 1.04 10.65
CA GLY A 162 -15.92 1.91 9.81
C GLY A 162 -15.24 2.27 8.49
N PRO A 163 -15.93 2.96 7.58
CA PRO A 163 -15.39 3.27 6.26
C PRO A 163 -14.17 4.19 6.32
N HIS A 164 -13.04 3.72 5.82
CA HIS A 164 -11.78 4.47 5.69
C HIS A 164 -10.84 3.75 4.71
N LEU A 165 -9.78 4.43 4.30
CA LEU A 165 -8.61 3.83 3.69
C LEU A 165 -7.52 3.69 4.75
N HIS A 166 -7.06 2.48 5.03
CA HIS A 166 -5.77 2.28 5.68
C HIS A 166 -4.68 2.36 4.62
N PHE A 167 -3.79 3.34 4.76
CA PHE A 167 -2.74 3.65 3.80
C PHE A 167 -1.35 3.51 4.42
N GLU A 168 -0.49 2.71 3.77
CA GLU A 168 0.90 2.56 4.19
C GLU A 168 1.86 2.99 3.09
N VAL A 169 3.01 3.49 3.51
CA VAL A 169 4.21 3.64 2.68
C VAL A 169 5.25 2.65 3.20
N ARG A 170 5.84 1.87 2.32
CA ARG A 170 6.88 0.89 2.66
C ARG A 170 8.12 1.12 1.83
N VAL A 171 9.26 1.05 2.50
CA VAL A 171 10.59 1.12 1.88
C VAL A 171 11.28 -0.22 2.13
N ASN A 172 11.63 -0.92 1.06
CA ASN A 172 12.19 -2.27 1.11
C ASN A 172 11.33 -3.22 1.97
N GLY A 173 9.99 -3.16 1.79
CA GLY A 173 9.00 -3.95 2.52
C GLY A 173 8.70 -3.48 3.94
N GLN A 174 9.50 -2.59 4.53
CA GLN A 174 9.30 -2.08 5.88
C GLN A 174 8.40 -0.85 5.87
N HIS A 175 7.38 -0.83 6.74
CA HIS A 175 6.49 0.33 6.88
C HIS A 175 7.23 1.56 7.41
N THR A 176 6.82 2.74 6.98
CA THR A 176 7.36 4.03 7.43
C THR A 176 6.22 5.04 7.58
N GLN A 177 6.50 6.19 8.25
CA GLN A 177 5.53 7.26 8.47
C GLN A 177 5.03 7.85 7.14
N PRO A 178 3.72 7.72 6.79
CA PRO A 178 3.22 8.13 5.48
C PRO A 178 3.08 9.65 5.28
N ARG A 179 2.91 10.44 6.35
CA ARG A 179 2.62 11.89 6.26
C ARG A 179 3.62 12.66 5.41
N GLY A 180 4.92 12.42 5.62
CA GLY A 180 5.97 13.10 4.86
C GLY A 180 5.90 12.82 3.36
N TYR A 181 5.50 11.60 2.99
CA TYR A 181 5.31 11.20 1.60
C TYR A 181 4.06 11.81 0.96
N LEU A 182 3.06 12.19 1.75
CA LEU A 182 1.82 12.82 1.29
C LEU A 182 1.85 14.36 1.38
N GLY A 183 2.95 14.95 1.85
CA GLY A 183 3.08 16.40 2.01
C GLY A 183 2.19 16.98 3.12
N MET A 184 1.91 16.19 4.16
CA MET A 184 1.04 16.55 5.29
C MET A 184 1.83 16.96 6.53
#